data_cd2fca711b61e5cefb781dab200f71b3
#
_entry.id   cd2fca711b61e5cefb781dab200f71b3
#
_cell.length_a   1.000
_cell.length_b   1.000
_cell.length_c   1.000
_cell.angle_alpha   90.00
_cell.angle_beta   90.00
_cell.angle_gamma   90.00
#
_symmetry.space_group_name_H-M   'P 1'
#
loop_
_entity.id
_entity.type
_entity.pdbx_description
1 polymer ?
#
loop_
_entity_poly.entity_id
_entity_poly.type
_entity_poly.pdbx_seq_one_letter_code
_entity_poly.pdbx_strand_id
1 'polypeptide(L)'
;MIGKLKGLIDSYGEDYVILDVGGVGYQVHCSSRTLQALPSPGEAAVLSIETYVREDQIKLFGFRTDTEREWFRLLQTVQGVGAKVALAVLSTLPPAELANAIALRDKAAVTHAHHRTSMLLKVAAR
;
A
#
# COMPACT_ATOMS: atom_id res chain seq x y z
N MET A 1 -16.24 7.98 3.66
CA MET A 1 -14.95 7.41 3.19
C MET A 1 -14.84 5.97 3.62
N ILE A 2 -14.32 5.13 2.74
CA ILE A 2 -14.14 3.72 3.06
C ILE A 2 -12.79 3.57 3.73
N GLY A 3 -12.80 3.03 4.95
CA GLY A 3 -11.56 2.86 5.74
C GLY A 3 -11.18 1.40 5.95
N LYS A 4 -12.11 0.48 5.76
CA LYS A 4 -11.88 -0.95 5.93
C LYS A 4 -12.91 -1.73 5.14
N LEU A 5 -12.47 -2.85 4.54
CA LEU A 5 -13.39 -3.78 3.89
C LEU A 5 -13.10 -5.19 4.39
N LYS A 6 -14.16 -5.91 4.67
CA LYS A 6 -14.12 -7.32 5.05
C LYS A 6 -15.06 -8.08 4.12
N GLY A 7 -14.54 -9.08 3.45
CA GLY A 7 -15.34 -9.85 2.51
C GLY A 7 -14.60 -11.07 2.01
N LEU A 8 -15.07 -11.60 0.88
CA LEU A 8 -14.47 -12.76 0.26
C LEU A 8 -13.66 -12.33 -0.97
N ILE A 9 -12.53 -12.98 -1.16
CA ILE A 9 -11.75 -12.75 -2.38
C ILE A 9 -12.58 -13.30 -3.56
N ASP A 10 -12.87 -12.43 -4.53
CA ASP A 10 -13.57 -12.83 -5.74
C ASP A 10 -12.55 -13.23 -6.81
N SER A 11 -11.63 -12.33 -7.12
CA SER A 11 -10.66 -12.55 -8.18
C SER A 11 -9.50 -11.59 -8.03
N TYR A 12 -8.40 -11.88 -8.73
CA TYR A 12 -7.21 -11.05 -8.73
C TYR A 12 -6.96 -10.47 -10.12
N GLY A 13 -6.53 -9.23 -10.15
CA GLY A 13 -5.94 -8.64 -11.34
C GLY A 13 -4.43 -8.50 -11.15
N GLU A 14 -3.79 -7.78 -12.05
CA GLU A 14 -2.34 -7.61 -12.01
C GLU A 14 -1.88 -6.84 -10.77
N ASP A 15 -2.58 -5.77 -10.44
CA ASP A 15 -2.25 -4.90 -9.31
C ASP A 15 -3.43 -4.63 -8.38
N TYR A 16 -4.44 -5.48 -8.43
CA TYR A 16 -5.64 -5.31 -7.62
C TYR A 16 -6.28 -6.64 -7.27
N VAL A 17 -7.16 -6.59 -6.30
CA VAL A 17 -8.03 -7.69 -5.93
C VAL A 17 -9.47 -7.18 -5.98
N ILE A 18 -10.39 -8.03 -6.41
CA ILE A 18 -11.82 -7.77 -6.27
C ILE A 18 -12.28 -8.44 -5.00
N LEU A 19 -12.79 -7.64 -4.07
CA LEU A 19 -13.29 -8.13 -2.80
C LEU A 19 -14.80 -8.06 -2.81
N ASP A 20 -15.44 -9.21 -2.61
CA ASP A 20 -16.89 -9.31 -2.58
C ASP A 20 -17.39 -9.06 -1.16
N VAL A 21 -18.05 -7.93 -0.98
CA VAL A 21 -18.63 -7.56 0.30
C VAL A 21 -20.15 -7.52 0.14
N GLY A 22 -20.81 -8.58 0.56
CA GLY A 22 -22.26 -8.69 0.48
C GLY A 22 -22.79 -8.62 -0.95
N GLY A 23 -22.07 -9.12 -1.91
CA GLY A 23 -22.46 -9.10 -3.32
C GLY A 23 -21.94 -7.92 -4.12
N VAL A 24 -21.28 -6.97 -3.45
CA VAL A 24 -20.65 -5.82 -4.13
C VAL A 24 -19.17 -6.10 -4.31
N GLY A 25 -18.70 -6.04 -5.55
CA GLY A 25 -17.27 -6.25 -5.85
C GLY A 25 -16.51 -4.94 -5.78
N TYR A 26 -15.65 -4.81 -4.78
CA TYR A 26 -14.77 -3.65 -4.65
C TYR A 26 -13.42 -3.94 -5.29
N GLN A 27 -13.02 -3.12 -6.24
CA GLN A 27 -11.69 -3.24 -6.82
C GLN A 27 -10.71 -2.47 -5.95
N VAL A 28 -9.78 -3.18 -5.35
CA VAL A 28 -8.84 -2.62 -4.39
C VAL A 28 -7.43 -2.81 -4.91
N HIS A 29 -6.74 -1.70 -5.17
CA HIS A 29 -5.35 -1.72 -5.62
C HIS A 29 -4.44 -2.00 -4.43
N CYS A 30 -3.49 -2.88 -4.61
CA CYS A 30 -2.60 -3.32 -3.53
C CYS A 30 -1.18 -3.44 -4.04
N SER A 31 -0.23 -3.40 -3.11
CA SER A 31 1.15 -3.73 -3.43
C SER A 31 1.25 -5.21 -3.80
N SER A 32 2.31 -5.57 -4.53
CA SER A 32 2.53 -6.96 -4.90
C SER A 32 2.72 -7.84 -3.66
N ARG A 33 3.33 -7.32 -2.61
CA ARG A 33 3.49 -8.05 -1.35
C ARG A 33 2.15 -8.37 -0.72
N THR A 34 1.24 -7.41 -0.71
CA THR A 34 -0.10 -7.64 -0.17
C THR A 34 -0.86 -8.67 -0.98
N LEU A 35 -0.82 -8.55 -2.31
CA LEU A 35 -1.52 -9.51 -3.18
C LEU A 35 -1.01 -10.93 -2.99
N GLN A 36 0.30 -11.10 -2.86
CA GLN A 36 0.89 -12.41 -2.65
C GLN A 36 0.54 -13.03 -1.30
N ALA A 37 0.25 -12.18 -0.31
CA ALA A 37 -0.06 -12.63 1.03
C ALA A 37 -1.56 -12.86 1.26
N LEU A 38 -2.41 -12.41 0.36
CA LEU A 38 -3.85 -12.62 0.47
C LEU A 38 -4.24 -14.05 0.09
N PRO A 39 -5.36 -14.55 0.64
CA PRO A 39 -5.76 -15.94 0.40
C PRO A 39 -6.35 -16.14 -0.99
N SER A 40 -6.69 -17.39 -1.28
CA SER A 40 -7.26 -17.79 -2.57
C SER A 40 -8.69 -17.27 -2.75
N PRO A 41 -9.17 -17.17 -4.00
CA PRO A 41 -10.57 -16.84 -4.25
C PRO A 41 -11.52 -17.71 -3.45
N GLY A 42 -12.57 -17.08 -2.93
CA GLY A 42 -13.55 -17.73 -2.07
C GLY A 42 -13.26 -17.65 -0.59
N GLU A 43 -12.05 -17.27 -0.21
CA GLU A 43 -11.68 -17.16 1.19
C GLU A 43 -11.85 -15.74 1.70
N ALA A 44 -12.03 -15.60 3.02
CA ALA A 44 -12.26 -14.30 3.65
C ALA A 44 -10.97 -13.50 3.80
N ALA A 45 -11.10 -12.21 3.66
CA ALA A 45 -9.98 -11.29 3.87
C ALA A 45 -10.49 -9.98 4.44
N VAL A 46 -9.61 -9.29 5.16
CA VAL A 46 -9.86 -7.96 5.70
C VAL A 46 -8.73 -7.06 5.23
N LEU A 47 -9.09 -5.90 4.70
CA LEU A 47 -8.11 -4.93 4.23
C LEU A 47 -8.39 -3.57 4.86
N SER A 48 -7.32 -2.91 5.30
CA SER A 48 -7.36 -1.50 5.64
C SER A 48 -7.38 -0.73 4.33
N ILE A 49 -8.24 0.27 4.23
CA ILE A 49 -8.48 0.95 2.95
C ILE A 49 -8.09 2.41 3.04
N GLU A 50 -7.41 2.88 2.03
CA GLU A 50 -7.21 4.30 1.78
C GLU A 50 -8.06 4.66 0.56
N THR A 51 -9.00 5.58 0.74
CA THR A 51 -9.87 6.03 -0.34
C THR A 51 -9.26 7.26 -1.00
N TYR A 52 -9.10 7.19 -2.30
CA TYR A 52 -8.49 8.27 -3.07
C TYR A 52 -9.56 8.81 -4.03
N VAL A 53 -9.95 10.06 -3.80
CA VAL A 53 -11.02 10.70 -4.56
C VAL A 53 -10.46 11.80 -5.43
N ARG A 54 -10.74 11.71 -6.73
CA ARG A 54 -10.46 12.76 -7.69
C ARG A 54 -11.79 13.14 -8.36
N GLU A 55 -11.79 14.23 -9.13
CA GLU A 55 -13.01 14.73 -9.77
C GLU A 55 -13.74 13.66 -10.56
N ASP A 56 -13.00 12.82 -11.28
CA ASP A 56 -13.55 11.87 -12.23
C ASP A 56 -13.41 10.43 -11.81
N GLN A 57 -12.83 10.14 -10.64
CA GLN A 57 -12.65 8.76 -10.21
C GLN A 57 -12.48 8.62 -8.71
N ILE A 58 -12.85 7.44 -8.24
CA ILE A 58 -12.60 7.01 -6.87
C ILE A 58 -11.76 5.73 -6.97
N LYS A 59 -10.62 5.72 -6.29
CA LYS A 59 -9.78 4.52 -6.21
C LYS A 59 -9.65 4.07 -4.77
N LEU A 60 -9.64 2.77 -4.57
CA LEU A 60 -9.41 2.17 -3.26
C LEU A 60 -8.04 1.50 -3.27
N PHE A 61 -7.26 1.77 -2.23
CA PHE A 61 -5.98 1.13 -2.01
C PHE A 61 -6.06 0.30 -0.74
N GLY A 62 -5.60 -0.93 -0.77
CA GLY A 62 -5.75 -1.84 0.35
C GLY A 62 -4.44 -2.30 0.94
N PHE A 63 -4.46 -2.49 2.25
CA PHE A 63 -3.29 -2.86 3.03
C PHE A 63 -3.68 -3.91 4.05
N ARG A 64 -2.74 -4.78 4.41
CA ARG A 64 -3.00 -5.81 5.40
C ARG A 64 -3.05 -5.25 6.82
N THR A 65 -2.39 -4.11 7.05
CA THR A 65 -2.36 -3.49 8.37
C THR A 65 -2.57 -1.99 8.25
N ASP A 66 -3.01 -1.38 9.36
CA ASP A 66 -3.14 0.07 9.43
C ASP A 66 -1.78 0.76 9.35
N THR A 67 -0.74 0.13 9.86
CA THR A 67 0.63 0.66 9.79
C THR A 67 1.07 0.83 8.34
N GLU A 68 0.81 -0.17 7.52
CA GLU A 68 1.15 -0.10 6.09
C GLU A 68 0.37 1.01 5.39
N ARG A 69 -0.90 1.17 5.74
CA ARG A 69 -1.71 2.27 5.22
C ARG A 69 -1.13 3.63 5.59
N GLU A 70 -0.64 3.77 6.82
CA GLU A 70 -0.01 5.01 7.27
C GLU A 70 1.27 5.30 6.49
N TRP A 71 2.07 4.26 6.21
CA TRP A 71 3.25 4.41 5.37
C TRP A 71 2.89 4.89 3.97
N PHE A 72 1.81 4.34 3.42
CA PHE A 72 1.32 4.76 2.10
C PHE A 72 0.99 6.26 2.10
N ARG A 73 0.30 6.73 3.13
CA ARG A 73 0.00 8.16 3.26
C ARG A 73 1.27 8.99 3.40
N LEU A 74 2.16 8.56 4.26
CA LEU A 74 3.40 9.28 4.53
C LEU A 74 4.26 9.41 3.28
N LEU A 75 4.41 8.34 2.53
CA LEU A 75 5.19 8.36 1.29
C LEU A 75 4.65 9.38 0.30
N GLN A 76 3.35 9.54 0.24
CA GLN A 76 2.73 10.51 -0.68
C GLN A 76 2.87 11.96 -0.24
N THR A 77 3.33 12.23 0.98
CA THR A 77 3.64 13.59 1.39
C THR A 77 4.94 14.08 0.75
N VAL A 78 5.73 13.18 0.20
CA VAL A 78 6.97 13.55 -0.48
C VAL A 78 6.63 14.06 -1.88
N GLN A 79 7.19 15.21 -2.24
CA GLN A 79 6.93 15.79 -3.55
C GLN A 79 7.36 14.84 -4.66
N GLY A 80 6.48 14.66 -5.64
CA GLY A 80 6.73 13.77 -6.77
C GLY A 80 6.33 12.32 -6.52
N VAL A 81 5.83 11.98 -5.33
CA VAL A 81 5.41 10.62 -5.01
C VAL A 81 3.89 10.54 -5.04
N GLY A 82 3.36 9.87 -6.05
CA GLY A 82 1.94 9.56 -6.11
C GLY A 82 1.66 8.16 -5.57
N ALA A 83 0.39 7.75 -5.68
CA ALA A 83 -0.07 6.47 -5.17
C ALA A 83 0.68 5.28 -5.79
N LYS A 84 0.90 5.32 -7.10
CA LYS A 84 1.56 4.23 -7.81
C LYS A 84 2.99 4.01 -7.33
N VAL A 85 3.72 5.09 -7.14
CA VAL A 85 5.10 5.04 -6.65
C VAL A 85 5.13 4.57 -5.20
N ALA A 86 4.21 5.06 -4.37
CA ALA A 86 4.12 4.62 -2.98
C ALA A 86 3.85 3.12 -2.89
N LEU A 87 2.96 2.57 -3.72
CA LEU A 87 2.71 1.14 -3.76
C LEU A 87 3.96 0.36 -4.21
N ALA A 88 4.70 0.89 -5.17
CA ALA A 88 5.93 0.26 -5.64
C ALA A 88 6.96 0.16 -4.52
N VAL A 89 7.09 1.21 -3.73
CA VAL A 89 8.00 1.21 -2.57
C VAL A 89 7.56 0.16 -1.56
N LEU A 90 6.27 0.10 -1.24
CA LEU A 90 5.74 -0.88 -0.30
C LEU A 90 5.84 -2.31 -0.83
N SER A 91 5.89 -2.48 -2.15
CA SER A 91 6.12 -3.80 -2.76
C SER A 91 7.56 -4.28 -2.59
N THR A 92 8.48 -3.34 -2.45
CA THR A 92 9.92 -3.63 -2.36
C THR A 92 10.38 -3.75 -0.92
N LEU A 93 9.90 -2.86 -0.03
CA LEU A 93 10.34 -2.82 1.36
C LEU A 93 9.17 -3.11 2.29
N PRO A 94 9.30 -4.14 3.16
CA PRO A 94 8.27 -4.39 4.17
C PRO A 94 8.20 -3.23 5.16
N PRO A 95 7.03 -2.99 5.76
CA PRO A 95 6.89 -1.92 6.76
C PRO A 95 7.91 -1.97 7.89
N ALA A 96 8.30 -3.17 8.32
CA ALA A 96 9.30 -3.33 9.37
C ALA A 96 10.65 -2.75 8.97
N GLU A 97 11.06 -2.94 7.72
CA GLU A 97 12.33 -2.39 7.23
C GLU A 97 12.27 -0.88 7.07
N LEU A 98 11.12 -0.37 6.61
CA LEU A 98 10.92 1.07 6.53
C LEU A 98 11.01 1.72 7.89
N ALA A 99 10.32 1.15 8.87
CA ALA A 99 10.33 1.66 10.24
C ALA A 99 11.74 1.61 10.82
N ASN A 100 12.45 0.52 10.56
CA ASN A 100 13.82 0.34 11.04
C ASN A 100 14.77 1.37 10.44
N ALA A 101 14.70 1.55 9.14
CA ALA A 101 15.55 2.51 8.44
C ALA A 101 15.35 3.93 8.97
N ILE A 102 14.11 4.31 9.22
CA ILE A 102 13.79 5.64 9.74
C ILE A 102 14.18 5.77 11.20
N ALA A 103 13.88 4.75 12.02
CA ALA A 103 14.19 4.78 13.45
C ALA A 103 15.68 4.87 13.70
N LEU A 104 16.47 4.17 12.90
CA LEU A 104 17.93 4.18 13.03
C LEU A 104 18.57 5.35 12.29
N ARG A 105 17.79 6.09 11.54
CA ARG A 105 18.32 7.15 10.69
C ARG A 105 19.43 6.63 9.78
N ASP A 106 19.29 5.40 9.32
CA ASP A 106 20.31 4.76 8.51
C ASP A 106 20.20 5.22 7.05
N LYS A 107 20.83 6.35 6.77
CA LYS A 107 20.82 6.92 5.44
C LYS A 107 21.54 6.03 4.43
N ALA A 108 22.50 5.24 4.88
CA ALA A 108 23.21 4.35 3.99
C ALA A 108 22.31 3.24 3.48
N ALA A 109 21.52 2.62 4.36
CA ALA A 109 20.56 1.60 3.95
C ALA A 109 19.53 2.18 2.99
N VAL A 110 19.02 3.37 3.29
CA VAL A 110 18.07 4.04 2.41
C VAL A 110 18.71 4.38 1.07
N THR A 111 19.94 4.83 1.07
CA THR A 111 20.67 5.17 -0.14
C THR A 111 20.94 3.94 -1.00
N HIS A 112 21.24 2.81 -0.36
CA HIS A 112 21.47 1.57 -1.09
C HIS A 112 20.23 1.06 -1.79
N ALA A 113 19.13 1.18 -1.12
CA ALA A 113 17.87 0.81 -1.72
C ALA A 113 17.52 1.74 -2.87
N HIS A 114 17.92 2.78 -3.21
CA HIS A 114 18.50 3.58 -3.93
C HIS A 114 17.80 4.57 -4.60
N HIS A 115 18.04 4.91 -5.77
CA HIS A 115 17.44 6.06 -6.34
C HIS A 115 15.96 6.00 -6.41
N ARG A 116 15.40 4.81 -6.61
CA ARG A 116 13.98 4.63 -6.51
C ARG A 116 13.49 4.93 -5.10
N THR A 117 14.42 4.95 -4.18
CA THR A 117 14.14 5.22 -2.79
C THR A 117 14.74 6.52 -2.32
N SER A 118 15.13 7.39 -3.24
CA SER A 118 15.53 8.73 -2.87
C SER A 118 14.41 9.42 -2.11
N MET A 119 13.16 9.03 -2.39
CA MET A 119 12.00 9.50 -1.66
C MET A 119 11.98 9.02 -0.22
N LEU A 120 12.36 7.76 0.00
CA LEU A 120 12.50 7.22 1.36
C LEU A 120 13.59 7.97 2.11
N LEU A 121 14.66 8.30 1.43
CA LEU A 121 15.72 9.11 2.02
C LEU A 121 15.17 10.46 2.47
N LYS A 122 14.34 11.09 1.65
CA LYS A 122 13.69 12.34 2.01
C LYS A 122 12.75 12.17 3.21
N VAL A 123 11.99 11.10 3.23
CA VAL A 123 11.10 10.81 4.36
C VAL A 123 11.91 10.57 5.62
N ALA A 124 12.99 9.81 5.54
CA ALA A 124 13.85 9.53 6.68
C ALA A 124 14.55 10.80 7.20
N ALA A 125 14.77 11.76 6.33
CA ALA A 125 15.43 13.02 6.71
C ALA A 125 14.47 14.01 7.37
N ARG A 126 13.18 13.77 7.30
CA ARG A 126 12.18 14.61 7.96
C ARG A 126 12.08 14.26 9.43
#